data_4d3dc1bee4a5c06bd0c76dfb9c723eb7
#
_entry.id   4d3dc1bee4a5c06bd0c76dfb9c723eb7
#
_cell.length_a   1.000
_cell.length_b   1.000
_cell.length_c   1.000
_cell.angle_alpha   90.00
_cell.angle_beta   90.00
_cell.angle_gamma   90.00
#
_symmetry.space_group_name_H-M   'P 1'
#
loop_
_entity.id
_entity.type
_entity.pdbx_description
1 polymer ?
#
loop_
_entity_poly.entity_id
_entity_poly.type
_entity_poly.pdbx_seq_one_letter_code
_entity_poly.pdbx_strand_id
1 'polypeptide(L)'
;MSDRNITKTIEDAWLGVDLKEEDLFNPMDFLYHDDDPEKMLERTAWLMMRPEYFSFVCKYVLNIELSPFQSLILQEVWNKKFPMLIGSRGMGKSFLLSVYPLLRALFMPRRKIIVVGAAFRQSKVLFEYMDTIWKNAPVLRDLCGSSSGPRRDVDRCVMHIGDSTITCLPLGDGSKIRGQRANDIIADEFASIPREIFENVVAGFAAVASSPIEKVKAKARQKKADELGVEYKEAETGLADDKSNQIILSGTAYYDFNHFAEYWKRYKDIINSQGDRAKLRDIFGGDVPEDFAWQ
;
A
#
# COMPACT_ATOMS: atom_id res chain seq x y z
N MET A 1 15.13 -21.82 28.00
CA MET A 1 13.89 -21.02 28.00
C MET A 1 13.91 -20.26 26.70
N SER A 2 13.11 -20.71 25.75
CA SER A 2 13.00 -20.09 24.42
C SER A 2 12.50 -18.67 24.59
N ASP A 3 13.23 -17.70 24.05
CA ASP A 3 12.78 -16.33 23.91
C ASP A 3 11.56 -16.34 22.95
N ARG A 4 10.39 -16.58 23.52
CA ARG A 4 9.12 -16.42 22.82
C ARG A 4 9.08 -14.97 22.33
N ASN A 5 8.92 -14.82 21.05
CA ASN A 5 8.83 -13.50 20.43
C ASN A 5 7.62 -12.76 21.03
N ILE A 6 7.89 -11.96 22.07
CA ILE A 6 6.88 -11.24 22.87
C ILE A 6 5.97 -10.41 21.97
N THR A 7 6.49 -9.87 20.87
CA THR A 7 5.74 -9.07 19.90
C THR A 7 4.63 -9.91 19.25
N LYS A 8 4.93 -11.13 18.82
CA LYS A 8 3.93 -12.02 18.20
C LYS A 8 2.88 -12.47 19.22
N THR A 9 3.30 -12.80 20.44
CA THR A 9 2.36 -13.18 21.52
C THR A 9 1.38 -12.05 21.88
N ILE A 10 1.83 -10.78 21.79
CA ILE A 10 0.98 -9.62 22.00
C ILE A 10 0.03 -9.42 20.81
N GLU A 11 0.51 -9.56 19.57
CA GLU A 11 -0.30 -9.48 18.36
C GLU A 11 -1.40 -10.56 18.36
N ASP A 12 -1.06 -11.77 18.71
CA ASP A 12 -1.98 -12.92 18.76
C ASP A 12 -3.01 -12.80 19.88
N ALA A 13 -2.61 -12.29 21.06
CA ALA A 13 -3.52 -12.00 22.17
C ALA A 13 -4.52 -10.87 21.84
N TRP A 14 -4.12 -9.90 21.05
CA TRP A 14 -4.99 -8.82 20.58
C TRP A 14 -6.02 -9.28 19.54
N LEU A 15 -5.66 -10.26 18.72
CA LEU A 15 -6.52 -10.81 17.67
C LEU A 15 -7.48 -11.88 18.20
N GLY A 16 -7.33 -12.32 19.45
CA GLY A 16 -8.17 -13.39 20.04
C GLY A 16 -8.01 -14.73 19.31
N VAL A 17 -6.89 -14.93 18.60
CA VAL A 17 -6.60 -16.14 17.86
C VAL A 17 -5.90 -17.12 18.78
N ASP A 18 -6.54 -18.27 19.00
CA ASP A 18 -5.96 -19.39 19.75
C ASP A 18 -4.97 -20.12 18.81
N LEU A 19 -3.72 -19.63 18.77
CA LEU A 19 -2.69 -20.18 17.92
C LEU A 19 -2.16 -21.48 18.52
N LYS A 20 -2.17 -22.55 17.74
CA LYS A 20 -1.46 -23.78 18.07
C LYS A 20 0.05 -23.54 18.00
N GLU A 21 0.81 -24.26 18.79
CA GLU A 21 2.27 -24.16 18.82
C GLU A 21 2.92 -24.38 17.43
N GLU A 22 2.24 -25.12 16.55
CA GLU A 22 2.60 -25.39 15.15
C GLU A 22 2.47 -24.15 14.24
N ASP A 23 1.67 -23.16 14.64
CA ASP A 23 1.44 -21.92 13.87
C ASP A 23 2.47 -20.82 14.23
N LEU A 24 3.32 -21.06 15.20
CA LEU A 24 4.38 -20.15 15.63
C LEU A 24 5.57 -20.23 14.68
N PHE A 25 5.37 -19.76 13.45
CA PHE A 25 6.46 -19.64 12.49
C PHE A 25 7.45 -18.57 12.95
N ASN A 26 8.65 -19.00 13.33
CA ASN A 26 9.76 -18.11 13.57
C ASN A 26 10.50 -17.85 12.25
N PRO A 27 10.46 -16.62 11.70
CA PRO A 27 11.17 -16.31 10.46
C PRO A 27 12.66 -16.64 10.53
N MET A 28 13.26 -16.58 11.72
CA MET A 28 14.68 -16.90 11.90
C MET A 28 14.94 -18.39 11.77
N ASP A 29 14.07 -19.26 12.29
CA ASP A 29 14.22 -20.70 12.13
C ASP A 29 14.13 -21.11 10.66
N PHE A 30 13.28 -20.44 9.89
CA PHE A 30 13.16 -20.65 8.45
C PHE A 30 14.40 -20.20 7.67
N LEU A 31 15.08 -19.15 8.13
CA LEU A 31 16.30 -18.65 7.49
C LEU A 31 17.53 -19.50 7.78
N TYR A 32 17.60 -20.15 8.97
CA TYR A 32 18.78 -20.89 9.41
C TYR A 32 18.79 -22.39 9.03
N HIS A 33 17.73 -22.90 8.42
CA HIS A 33 17.62 -24.34 8.12
C HIS A 33 18.15 -24.74 6.73
N ASP A 34 18.73 -23.83 5.96
CA ASP A 34 19.28 -24.16 4.64
C ASP A 34 20.75 -23.70 4.56
N ASP A 35 21.64 -24.62 4.26
CA ASP A 35 23.08 -24.34 4.11
C ASP A 35 23.42 -23.65 2.77
N ASP A 36 22.41 -23.44 1.88
CA ASP A 36 22.57 -22.77 0.60
C ASP A 36 22.25 -21.27 0.69
N PRO A 37 23.28 -20.38 0.59
CA PRO A 37 23.07 -18.94 0.72
C PRO A 37 22.12 -18.32 -0.33
N GLU A 38 22.06 -18.88 -1.55
CA GLU A 38 21.17 -18.38 -2.60
C GLU A 38 19.71 -18.65 -2.26
N LYS A 39 19.42 -19.86 -1.82
CA LYS A 39 18.06 -20.21 -1.37
C LYS A 39 17.65 -19.45 -0.13
N MET A 40 18.58 -19.20 0.79
CA MET A 40 18.33 -18.37 1.97
C MET A 40 17.96 -16.95 1.58
N LEU A 41 18.65 -16.38 0.59
CA LEU A 41 18.35 -15.03 0.07
C LEU A 41 16.98 -14.99 -0.62
N GLU A 42 16.66 -15.96 -1.45
CA GLU A 42 15.34 -16.06 -2.12
C GLU A 42 14.21 -16.17 -1.09
N ARG A 43 14.37 -17.01 -0.08
CA ARG A 43 13.38 -17.15 0.99
C ARG A 43 13.20 -15.89 1.81
N THR A 44 14.31 -15.22 2.13
CA THR A 44 14.27 -13.93 2.83
C THR A 44 13.51 -12.88 2.01
N ALA A 45 13.83 -12.77 0.72
CA ALA A 45 13.14 -11.85 -0.17
C ALA A 45 11.64 -12.16 -0.27
N TRP A 46 11.29 -13.45 -0.37
CA TRP A 46 9.89 -13.89 -0.41
C TRP A 46 9.12 -13.55 0.89
N LEU A 47 9.73 -13.74 2.06
CA LEU A 47 9.14 -13.36 3.34
C LEU A 47 8.94 -11.84 3.44
N MET A 48 9.96 -11.09 3.07
CA MET A 48 9.92 -9.62 3.16
C MET A 48 8.80 -9.01 2.30
N MET A 49 8.39 -9.68 1.24
CA MET A 49 7.32 -9.23 0.35
C MET A 49 5.92 -9.45 0.92
N ARG A 50 5.75 -10.23 1.97
CA ARG A 50 4.45 -10.52 2.57
C ARG A 50 4.07 -9.48 3.61
N PRO A 51 2.82 -8.99 3.59
CA PRO A 51 2.37 -7.95 4.53
C PRO A 51 2.56 -8.32 5.99
N GLU A 52 2.44 -9.61 6.33
CA GLU A 52 2.59 -10.14 7.69
C GLU A 52 3.99 -9.87 8.26
N TYR A 53 4.98 -9.69 7.39
CA TYR A 53 6.37 -9.43 7.77
C TYR A 53 6.81 -7.97 7.59
N PHE A 54 5.90 -7.04 7.34
CA PHE A 54 6.26 -5.62 7.19
C PHE A 54 6.93 -5.02 8.42
N SER A 55 6.60 -5.49 9.63
CA SER A 55 7.33 -5.08 10.84
C SER A 55 8.81 -5.46 10.78
N PHE A 56 9.12 -6.64 10.26
CA PHE A 56 10.49 -7.09 10.03
C PHE A 56 11.19 -6.21 8.98
N VAL A 57 10.55 -5.95 7.85
CA VAL A 57 11.10 -5.08 6.80
C VAL A 57 11.34 -3.66 7.33
N CYS A 58 10.38 -3.11 8.07
CA CYS A 58 10.53 -1.80 8.69
C CYS A 58 11.73 -1.74 9.63
N LYS A 59 11.93 -2.77 10.44
CA LYS A 59 13.04 -2.83 11.39
C LYS A 59 14.40 -2.98 10.70
N TYR A 60 14.55 -3.91 9.78
CA TYR A 60 15.86 -4.30 9.25
C TYR A 60 16.22 -3.58 7.93
N VAL A 61 15.24 -3.17 7.14
CA VAL A 61 15.49 -2.46 5.87
C VAL A 61 15.30 -0.96 6.01
N LEU A 62 14.20 -0.53 6.63
CA LEU A 62 13.91 0.89 6.82
C LEU A 62 14.50 1.49 8.10
N ASN A 63 15.06 0.65 8.98
CA ASN A 63 15.60 1.03 10.28
C ASN A 63 14.61 1.82 11.15
N ILE A 64 13.36 1.36 11.19
CA ILE A 64 12.28 1.92 12.02
C ILE A 64 11.57 0.80 12.77
N GLU A 65 11.14 1.07 13.99
CA GLU A 65 10.31 0.15 14.76
C GLU A 65 8.85 0.61 14.72
N LEU A 66 7.98 -0.31 14.34
CA LEU A 66 6.53 -0.10 14.36
C LEU A 66 5.95 -0.63 15.66
N SER A 67 4.96 0.07 16.20
CA SER A 67 4.11 -0.52 17.23
C SER A 67 3.19 -1.60 16.62
N PRO A 68 2.70 -2.57 17.42
CA PRO A 68 1.87 -3.66 16.91
C PRO A 68 0.66 -3.18 16.09
N PHE A 69 -0.05 -2.14 16.57
CA PHE A 69 -1.19 -1.60 15.86
C PHE A 69 -0.81 -0.92 14.52
N GLN A 70 0.38 -0.32 14.43
CA GLN A 70 0.88 0.27 13.18
C GLN A 70 1.19 -0.81 12.15
N SER A 71 1.77 -1.93 12.59
CA SER A 71 2.00 -3.09 11.73
C SER A 71 0.70 -3.64 11.16
N LEU A 72 -0.32 -3.82 12.01
CA LEU A 72 -1.64 -4.27 11.60
C LEU A 72 -2.29 -3.32 10.58
N ILE A 73 -2.22 -2.01 10.82
CA ILE A 73 -2.76 -1.03 9.87
C ILE A 73 -2.07 -1.15 8.51
N LEU A 74 -0.74 -1.29 8.47
CA LEU A 74 -0.01 -1.44 7.20
C LEU A 74 -0.41 -2.71 6.44
N GLN A 75 -0.62 -3.82 7.14
CA GLN A 75 -1.08 -5.09 6.57
C GLN A 75 -2.49 -4.93 5.96
N GLU A 76 -3.41 -4.35 6.72
CA GLU A 76 -4.78 -4.14 6.25
C GLU A 76 -4.85 -3.18 5.06
N VAL A 77 -4.11 -2.08 5.11
CA VAL A 77 -4.04 -1.12 4.00
C VAL A 77 -3.49 -1.77 2.74
N TRP A 78 -2.51 -2.67 2.88
CA TRP A 78 -1.90 -3.37 1.74
C TRP A 78 -2.92 -4.19 0.96
N ASN A 79 -3.83 -4.85 1.64
CA ASN A 79 -4.79 -5.80 1.09
C ASN A 79 -6.08 -5.15 0.55
N LYS A 80 -6.25 -3.82 0.69
CA LYS A 80 -7.49 -3.12 0.29
C LYS A 80 -7.25 -2.16 -0.87
N LYS A 81 -8.18 -2.12 -1.83
CA LYS A 81 -8.11 -1.18 -2.98
C LYS A 81 -8.42 0.27 -2.59
N PHE A 82 -9.32 0.46 -1.65
CA PHE A 82 -9.80 1.77 -1.22
C PHE A 82 -9.79 1.91 0.31
N PRO A 83 -8.64 1.78 0.97
CA PRO A 83 -8.62 1.88 2.42
C PRO A 83 -8.87 3.32 2.89
N MET A 84 -9.57 3.44 4.00
CA MET A 84 -9.84 4.71 4.67
C MET A 84 -9.29 4.68 6.09
N LEU A 85 -8.33 5.57 6.37
CA LEU A 85 -7.70 5.71 7.68
C LEU A 85 -8.28 6.90 8.43
N ILE A 86 -9.16 6.64 9.39
CA ILE A 86 -9.73 7.66 10.27
C ILE A 86 -9.13 7.50 11.66
N GLY A 87 -8.49 8.54 12.13
CA GLY A 87 -7.87 8.50 13.45
C GLY A 87 -7.67 9.88 14.05
N SER A 88 -7.48 9.94 15.37
CA SER A 88 -7.20 11.17 16.09
C SER A 88 -5.85 11.78 15.70
N ARG A 89 -5.64 13.04 16.09
CA ARG A 89 -4.32 13.67 16.02
C ARG A 89 -3.35 12.92 16.94
N GLY A 90 -2.10 12.79 16.52
CA GLY A 90 -1.07 12.08 17.27
C GLY A 90 -1.06 10.56 17.14
N MET A 91 -2.02 9.95 16.44
CA MET A 91 -2.07 8.50 16.18
C MET A 91 -0.97 7.99 15.24
N GLY A 92 -0.17 8.87 14.64
CA GLY A 92 0.91 8.47 13.73
C GLY A 92 0.46 8.21 12.30
N LYS A 93 -0.74 8.65 11.87
CA LYS A 93 -1.25 8.46 10.50
C LYS A 93 -0.25 8.92 9.44
N SER A 94 0.22 10.17 9.52
CA SER A 94 1.14 10.74 8.53
C SER A 94 2.47 9.99 8.49
N PHE A 95 2.96 9.48 9.63
CA PHE A 95 4.12 8.60 9.67
C PHE A 95 3.84 7.29 8.91
N LEU A 96 2.74 6.60 9.19
CA LEU A 96 2.35 5.38 8.48
C LEU A 96 2.18 5.61 6.98
N LEU A 97 1.56 6.74 6.60
CA LEU A 97 1.39 7.13 5.20
C LEU A 97 2.70 7.54 4.51
N SER A 98 3.79 7.72 5.25
CA SER A 98 5.13 7.89 4.69
C SER A 98 5.90 6.56 4.59
N VAL A 99 5.66 5.63 5.50
CA VAL A 99 6.23 4.27 5.48
C VAL A 99 5.61 3.44 4.36
N TYR A 100 4.28 3.48 4.24
CA TYR A 100 3.53 2.69 3.29
C TYR A 100 4.00 2.83 1.83
N PRO A 101 4.12 4.05 1.26
CA PRO A 101 4.59 4.22 -0.11
C PRO A 101 6.04 3.75 -0.32
N LEU A 102 6.89 3.80 0.70
CA LEU A 102 8.25 3.23 0.61
C LEU A 102 8.19 1.71 0.46
N LEU A 103 7.37 1.01 1.26
CA LEU A 103 7.16 -0.43 1.11
C LEU A 103 6.55 -0.77 -0.24
N ARG A 104 5.54 0.00 -0.67
CA ARG A 104 4.87 -0.19 -1.96
C ARG A 104 5.84 -0.02 -3.12
N ALA A 105 6.67 1.02 -3.09
CA ALA A 105 7.70 1.29 -4.10
C ALA A 105 8.82 0.25 -4.10
N LEU A 106 9.19 -0.28 -2.94
CA LEU A 106 10.23 -1.30 -2.79
C LEU A 106 9.79 -2.66 -3.35
N PHE A 107 8.57 -3.10 -3.00
CA PHE A 107 8.09 -4.44 -3.36
C PHE A 107 7.36 -4.49 -4.70
N MET A 108 6.90 -3.37 -5.21
CA MET A 108 6.22 -3.28 -6.50
C MET A 108 7.03 -2.42 -7.47
N PRO A 109 7.88 -3.03 -8.31
CA PRO A 109 8.75 -2.30 -9.21
C PRO A 109 7.96 -1.47 -10.23
N ARG A 110 8.52 -0.30 -10.60
CA ARG A 110 7.94 0.64 -11.55
C ARG A 110 6.61 1.24 -11.12
N ARG A 111 6.33 1.27 -9.83
CA ARG A 111 5.15 1.95 -9.27
C ARG A 111 5.33 3.47 -9.34
N LYS A 112 4.24 4.13 -9.70
CA LYS A 112 4.09 5.58 -9.60
C LYS A 112 3.08 5.88 -8.53
N ILE A 113 3.54 6.42 -7.42
CA ILE A 113 2.73 6.72 -6.24
C ILE A 113 2.63 8.23 -6.10
N ILE A 114 1.43 8.75 -5.98
CA ILE A 114 1.18 10.18 -5.75
C ILE A 114 0.65 10.37 -4.33
N VAL A 115 1.30 11.27 -3.59
CA VAL A 115 0.86 11.71 -2.26
C VAL A 115 0.34 13.13 -2.39
N VAL A 116 -0.93 13.32 -2.07
CA VAL A 116 -1.60 14.63 -2.17
C VAL A 116 -2.10 15.10 -0.81
N GLY A 117 -2.04 16.40 -0.60
CA GLY A 117 -2.71 17.11 0.48
C GLY A 117 -3.41 18.34 -0.07
N ALA A 118 -4.30 18.95 0.69
CA ALA A 118 -4.98 20.20 0.28
C ALA A 118 -3.95 21.31 0.02
N ALA A 119 -2.92 21.38 0.83
CA ALA A 119 -1.79 22.30 0.66
C ALA A 119 -0.47 21.52 0.54
N PHE A 120 0.52 22.09 -0.19
CA PHE A 120 1.84 21.47 -0.36
C PHE A 120 2.55 21.20 0.96
N ARG A 121 2.32 22.03 1.97
CA ARG A 121 2.89 21.84 3.30
C ARG A 121 2.51 20.50 3.91
N GLN A 122 1.28 19.98 3.66
CA GLN A 122 0.81 18.71 4.20
C GLN A 122 1.53 17.54 3.52
N SER A 123 1.54 17.51 2.19
CA SER A 123 2.27 16.46 1.46
C SER A 123 3.78 16.51 1.67
N LYS A 124 4.34 17.71 1.94
CA LYS A 124 5.75 17.89 2.28
C LYS A 124 6.12 17.24 3.63
N VAL A 125 5.23 17.25 4.63
CA VAL A 125 5.47 16.58 5.91
C VAL A 125 5.69 15.07 5.70
N LEU A 126 4.88 14.42 4.87
CA LEU A 126 5.06 13.01 4.56
C LEU A 126 6.41 12.76 3.86
N PHE A 127 6.77 13.66 2.95
CA PHE A 127 8.07 13.58 2.29
C PHE A 127 9.25 13.74 3.26
N GLU A 128 9.15 14.60 4.25
CA GLU A 128 10.18 14.79 5.27
C GLU A 128 10.37 13.54 6.14
N TYR A 129 9.31 12.81 6.46
CA TYR A 129 9.41 11.49 7.09
C TYR A 129 10.13 10.49 6.18
N MET A 130 9.77 10.41 4.90
CA MET A 130 10.44 9.52 3.95
C MET A 130 11.93 9.87 3.78
N ASP A 131 12.26 11.15 3.69
CA ASP A 131 13.65 11.62 3.62
C ASP A 131 14.45 11.24 4.87
N THR A 132 13.83 11.37 6.05
CA THR A 132 14.45 10.96 7.33
C THR A 132 14.69 9.45 7.36
N ILE A 133 13.71 8.65 6.96
CA ILE A 133 13.86 7.19 6.86
C ILE A 133 15.00 6.85 5.89
N TRP A 134 15.00 7.44 4.70
CA TRP A 134 16.04 7.23 3.70
C TRP A 134 17.45 7.49 4.23
N LYS A 135 17.64 8.59 4.95
CA LYS A 135 18.94 8.96 5.54
C LYS A 135 19.40 7.97 6.59
N ASN A 136 18.47 7.41 7.37
CA ASN A 136 18.77 6.52 8.47
C ASN A 136 18.73 5.03 8.10
N ALA A 137 18.41 4.67 6.85
CA ALA A 137 18.26 3.30 6.38
C ALA A 137 19.35 2.91 5.38
N PRO A 138 20.55 2.51 5.83
CA PRO A 138 21.65 2.14 4.93
C PRO A 138 21.27 0.95 4.02
N VAL A 139 20.62 -0.08 4.56
CA VAL A 139 20.20 -1.26 3.80
C VAL A 139 19.24 -0.88 2.66
N LEU A 140 18.28 0.01 2.91
CA LEU A 140 17.38 0.50 1.86
C LEU A 140 18.16 1.19 0.74
N ARG A 141 19.14 2.03 1.09
CA ARG A 141 19.98 2.72 0.08
C ARG A 141 20.79 1.76 -0.76
N ASP A 142 21.38 0.75 -0.13
CA ASP A 142 22.16 -0.27 -0.81
C ASP A 142 21.30 -1.11 -1.77
N LEU A 143 20.09 -1.49 -1.35
CA LEU A 143 19.13 -2.22 -2.18
C LEU A 143 18.64 -1.40 -3.40
N CYS A 144 18.45 -0.10 -3.23
CA CYS A 144 17.87 0.76 -4.28
C CYS A 144 18.91 1.33 -5.27
N GLY A 145 20.19 1.34 -4.90
CA GLY A 145 21.27 1.85 -5.71
C GLY A 145 21.37 3.39 -5.76
N SER A 146 22.43 3.89 -6.39
CA SER A 146 22.84 5.30 -6.36
C SER A 146 21.91 6.26 -7.11
N SER A 147 21.06 5.77 -8.01
CA SER A 147 20.07 6.59 -8.74
C SER A 147 18.82 6.92 -7.92
N SER A 148 18.63 6.23 -6.79
CA SER A 148 17.51 6.38 -5.89
C SER A 148 17.73 7.50 -4.87
N GLY A 149 16.67 7.90 -4.20
CA GLY A 149 16.70 8.89 -3.12
C GLY A 149 15.77 10.08 -3.34
N PRO A 150 15.81 11.04 -2.40
CA PRO A 150 14.94 12.21 -2.40
C PRO A 150 15.44 13.27 -3.38
N ARG A 151 14.51 13.88 -4.11
CA ARG A 151 14.69 15.08 -4.92
C ARG A 151 13.68 16.12 -4.56
N ARG A 152 14.09 17.37 -4.43
CA ARG A 152 13.24 18.49 -4.02
C ARG A 152 13.20 19.54 -5.12
N ASP A 153 12.01 19.73 -5.67
CA ASP A 153 11.72 20.82 -6.60
C ASP A 153 10.89 21.92 -5.88
N VAL A 154 10.69 23.04 -6.54
CA VAL A 154 9.95 24.17 -5.97
C VAL A 154 8.49 23.82 -5.69
N ASP A 155 7.87 23.03 -6.53
CA ASP A 155 6.43 22.75 -6.51
C ASP A 155 6.07 21.29 -6.21
N ARG A 156 7.08 20.42 -6.07
CA ARG A 156 6.90 19.00 -5.75
C ARG A 156 8.15 18.42 -5.09
N CYS A 157 7.95 17.34 -4.37
CA CYS A 157 9.05 16.51 -3.87
C CYS A 157 8.91 15.10 -4.42
N VAL A 158 10.01 14.50 -4.85
CA VAL A 158 10.01 13.16 -5.45
C VAL A 158 11.01 12.28 -4.72
N MET A 159 10.57 11.08 -4.32
CA MET A 159 11.41 10.02 -3.81
C MET A 159 11.53 8.92 -4.86
N HIS A 160 12.74 8.58 -5.25
CA HIS A 160 13.02 7.46 -6.13
C HIS A 160 13.42 6.24 -5.32
N ILE A 161 12.76 5.10 -5.54
CA ILE A 161 13.02 3.81 -4.90
C ILE A 161 13.17 2.78 -6.02
N GLY A 162 14.40 2.44 -6.39
CA GLY A 162 14.65 1.65 -7.60
C GLY A 162 13.99 2.28 -8.83
N ASP A 163 13.17 1.50 -9.54
CA ASP A 163 12.42 1.95 -10.72
C ASP A 163 11.10 2.65 -10.36
N SER A 164 10.76 2.75 -9.08
CA SER A 164 9.52 3.33 -8.59
C SER A 164 9.69 4.79 -8.19
N THR A 165 8.61 5.55 -8.26
CA THR A 165 8.60 6.97 -7.89
C THR A 165 7.45 7.29 -6.95
N ILE A 166 7.76 8.06 -5.90
CA ILE A 166 6.76 8.61 -4.99
C ILE A 166 6.81 10.13 -5.12
N THR A 167 5.74 10.73 -5.60
CA THR A 167 5.67 12.18 -5.83
C THR A 167 4.70 12.82 -4.84
N CYS A 168 5.22 13.73 -4.03
CA CYS A 168 4.44 14.54 -3.10
C CYS A 168 4.17 15.91 -3.72
N LEU A 169 2.89 16.26 -3.86
CA LEU A 169 2.48 17.52 -4.50
C LEU A 169 1.16 18.04 -3.89
N PRO A 170 0.91 19.34 -4.03
CA PRO A 170 -0.39 19.90 -3.67
C PRO A 170 -1.44 19.46 -4.68
N LEU A 171 -2.64 19.15 -4.20
CA LEU A 171 -3.76 18.91 -5.10
C LEU A 171 -4.15 20.22 -5.84
N GLY A 172 -4.17 21.36 -5.13
CA GLY A 172 -4.49 22.67 -5.69
C GLY A 172 -5.83 22.67 -6.43
N ASP A 173 -5.81 23.13 -7.66
CA ASP A 173 -6.94 23.08 -8.60
C ASP A 173 -7.00 21.77 -9.42
N GLY A 174 -6.15 20.82 -9.12
CA GLY A 174 -6.03 19.54 -9.83
C GLY A 174 -5.25 19.61 -11.14
N SER A 175 -4.84 20.80 -11.61
CA SER A 175 -4.15 20.97 -12.91
C SER A 175 -2.82 20.23 -12.97
N LYS A 176 -2.05 20.22 -11.88
CA LYS A 176 -0.75 19.57 -11.78
C LYS A 176 -0.82 18.03 -11.78
N ILE A 177 -1.98 17.50 -11.42
CA ILE A 177 -2.20 16.04 -11.35
C ILE A 177 -2.85 15.53 -12.63
N ARG A 178 -3.65 16.37 -13.30
CA ARG A 178 -4.29 16.03 -14.57
C ARG A 178 -3.23 15.61 -15.59
N GLY A 179 -3.42 14.43 -16.20
CA GLY A 179 -2.48 13.87 -17.17
C GLY A 179 -1.29 13.10 -16.59
N GLN A 180 -1.06 13.12 -15.28
CA GLN A 180 -0.11 12.19 -14.67
C GLN A 180 -0.76 10.81 -14.53
N ARG A 181 0.00 9.76 -14.81
CA ARG A 181 -0.42 8.38 -14.57
C ARG A 181 0.16 7.94 -13.24
N ALA A 182 -0.70 7.55 -12.31
CA ALA A 182 -0.30 6.94 -11.04
C ALA A 182 -0.95 5.58 -10.87
N ASN A 183 -0.26 4.70 -10.18
CA ASN A 183 -0.82 3.43 -9.76
C ASN A 183 -1.51 3.57 -8.40
N ASP A 184 -0.92 4.35 -7.52
CA ASP A 184 -1.43 4.53 -6.18
C ASP A 184 -1.56 6.04 -5.85
N ILE A 185 -2.63 6.41 -5.17
CA ILE A 185 -2.90 7.76 -4.69
C ILE A 185 -3.11 7.70 -3.18
N ILE A 186 -2.38 8.55 -2.46
CA ILE A 186 -2.53 8.73 -1.02
C ILE A 186 -3.01 10.16 -0.78
N ALA A 187 -4.23 10.30 -0.29
CA ALA A 187 -4.82 11.59 0.06
C ALA A 187 -4.79 11.78 1.57
N ASP A 188 -3.86 12.60 2.06
CA ASP A 188 -3.78 12.93 3.49
C ASP A 188 -4.61 14.17 3.82
N GLU A 189 -5.16 14.20 5.04
CA GLU A 189 -6.10 15.21 5.50
C GLU A 189 -7.27 15.42 4.50
N PHE A 190 -7.85 14.31 4.06
CA PHE A 190 -8.86 14.25 3.00
C PHE A 190 -10.06 15.17 3.24
N ALA A 191 -10.45 15.38 4.50
CA ALA A 191 -11.51 16.32 4.87
C ALA A 191 -11.26 17.77 4.40
N SER A 192 -10.01 18.15 4.16
CA SER A 192 -9.60 19.46 3.70
C SER A 192 -9.43 19.56 2.18
N ILE A 193 -9.48 18.44 1.46
CA ILE A 193 -9.35 18.38 0.01
C ILE A 193 -10.72 18.70 -0.63
N PRO A 194 -10.86 19.63 -1.59
CA PRO A 194 -12.12 19.87 -2.26
C PRO A 194 -12.62 18.63 -3.01
N ARG A 195 -13.84 18.21 -2.72
CA ARG A 195 -14.46 16.98 -3.27
C ARG A 195 -14.42 16.93 -4.79
N GLU A 196 -14.87 17.99 -5.44
CA GLU A 196 -14.95 18.05 -6.91
C GLU A 196 -13.59 17.89 -7.58
N ILE A 197 -12.54 18.46 -6.98
CA ILE A 197 -11.18 18.34 -7.51
C ILE A 197 -10.69 16.92 -7.34
N PHE A 198 -10.93 16.32 -6.16
CA PHE A 198 -10.53 14.93 -5.89
C PHE A 198 -11.23 13.94 -6.83
N GLU A 199 -12.55 14.03 -6.96
CA GLU A 199 -13.33 13.13 -7.82
C GLU A 199 -12.94 13.24 -9.30
N ASN A 200 -12.73 14.47 -9.80
CA ASN A 200 -12.28 14.71 -11.17
C ASN A 200 -10.87 14.15 -11.45
N VAL A 201 -10.01 14.19 -10.45
CA VAL A 201 -8.65 13.64 -10.56
C VAL A 201 -8.67 12.12 -10.46
N VAL A 202 -9.34 11.59 -9.44
CA VAL A 202 -9.37 10.15 -9.14
C VAL A 202 -10.11 9.35 -10.21
N ALA A 203 -11.19 9.89 -10.76
CA ALA A 203 -11.89 9.24 -11.87
C ALA A 203 -10.97 9.00 -13.09
N GLY A 204 -10.02 9.92 -13.33
CA GLY A 204 -9.02 9.76 -14.40
C GLY A 204 -7.98 8.66 -14.12
N PHE A 205 -7.70 8.36 -12.84
CA PHE A 205 -6.71 7.35 -12.44
C PHE A 205 -7.30 5.94 -12.33
N ALA A 206 -8.54 5.82 -11.88
CA ALA A 206 -9.23 4.53 -11.78
C ALA A 206 -9.39 3.84 -13.15
N ALA A 207 -9.36 4.62 -14.24
CA ALA A 207 -9.45 4.10 -15.61
C ALA A 207 -8.14 3.51 -16.14
N VAL A 208 -7.00 3.68 -15.46
CA VAL A 208 -5.71 3.13 -15.92
C VAL A 208 -5.49 1.74 -15.32
N ALA A 209 -6.33 0.80 -15.70
CA ALA A 209 -6.04 -0.62 -15.54
C ALA A 209 -4.77 -0.99 -16.34
N SER A 210 -3.92 -1.84 -15.75
CA SER A 210 -2.76 -2.53 -16.32
C SER A 210 -2.18 -1.95 -17.62
N SER A 211 -0.88 -1.62 -17.62
CA SER A 211 -0.13 -1.16 -18.79
C SER A 211 -0.48 -1.99 -20.03
N PRO A 212 -0.78 -1.39 -21.19
CA PRO A 212 -1.00 -2.13 -22.44
C PRO A 212 0.14 -3.10 -22.76
N ILE A 213 1.35 -2.76 -22.37
CA ILE A 213 2.56 -3.58 -22.53
C ILE A 213 2.49 -4.85 -21.66
N GLU A 214 1.93 -4.77 -20.46
CA GLU A 214 1.77 -5.94 -19.59
C GLU A 214 0.68 -6.89 -20.10
N LYS A 215 -0.41 -6.35 -20.64
CA LYS A 215 -1.43 -7.16 -21.34
C LYS A 215 -0.85 -7.88 -22.56
N VAL A 216 0.00 -7.21 -23.33
CA VAL A 216 0.69 -7.83 -24.48
C VAL A 216 1.66 -8.90 -24.00
N LYS A 217 2.44 -8.65 -22.95
CA LYS A 217 3.37 -9.64 -22.37
C LYS A 217 2.63 -10.84 -21.77
N ALA A 218 1.52 -10.63 -21.06
CA ALA A 218 0.70 -11.71 -20.52
C ALA A 218 0.12 -12.59 -21.63
N LYS A 219 -0.44 -11.98 -22.70
CA LYS A 219 -0.92 -12.70 -23.88
C LYS A 219 0.20 -13.47 -24.60
N ALA A 220 1.39 -12.88 -24.70
CA ALA A 220 2.55 -13.54 -25.31
C ALA A 220 3.03 -14.74 -24.48
N ARG A 221 3.01 -14.63 -23.13
CA ARG A 221 3.34 -15.75 -22.23
C ARG A 221 2.31 -16.85 -22.31
N GLN A 222 1.02 -16.52 -22.31
CA GLN A 222 -0.06 -17.48 -22.46
C GLN A 222 0.04 -18.21 -23.80
N LYS A 223 0.24 -17.50 -24.90
CA LYS A 223 0.43 -18.11 -26.23
C LYS A 223 1.63 -19.06 -26.27
N LYS A 224 2.73 -18.69 -25.63
CA LYS A 224 3.93 -19.54 -25.55
C LYS A 224 3.70 -20.78 -24.68
N ALA A 225 2.88 -20.68 -23.63
CA ALA A 225 2.48 -21.82 -22.81
C ALA A 225 1.56 -22.77 -23.56
N ASP A 226 0.61 -22.23 -24.31
CA ASP A 226 -0.29 -22.99 -25.18
C ASP A 226 0.50 -23.73 -26.28
N GLU A 227 1.52 -23.10 -26.88
CA GLU A 227 2.43 -23.71 -27.86
C GLU A 227 3.29 -24.84 -27.25
N LEU A 228 3.61 -24.75 -25.96
CA LEU A 228 4.38 -25.74 -25.22
C LEU A 228 3.51 -26.84 -24.58
N GLY A 229 2.18 -26.75 -24.68
CA GLY A 229 1.24 -27.70 -24.05
C GLY A 229 1.29 -27.68 -22.51
N VAL A 230 1.77 -26.57 -21.93
CA VAL A 230 1.87 -26.40 -20.47
C VAL A 230 0.72 -25.48 -20.06
N GLU A 231 -0.07 -25.91 -19.07
CA GLU A 231 -1.08 -25.05 -18.45
C GLU A 231 -0.38 -23.85 -17.80
N TYR A 232 -0.58 -22.67 -18.39
CA TYR A 232 -0.06 -21.43 -17.80
C TYR A 232 -0.92 -21.09 -16.57
N LYS A 233 -0.50 -21.55 -15.42
CA LYS A 233 -0.92 -20.93 -14.15
C LYS A 233 -0.07 -19.68 -14.01
N GLU A 234 -0.69 -18.53 -14.15
CA GLU A 234 -0.10 -17.28 -13.65
C GLU A 234 0.30 -17.60 -12.21
N ALA A 235 1.61 -17.58 -11.94
CA ALA A 235 2.11 -18.01 -10.64
C ALA A 235 1.31 -17.25 -9.59
N GLU A 236 0.56 -17.96 -8.77
CA GLU A 236 -0.02 -17.46 -7.53
C GLU A 236 1.14 -17.16 -6.57
N THR A 237 1.97 -16.23 -6.99
CA THR A 237 2.75 -15.48 -6.03
C THR A 237 1.70 -14.64 -5.32
N GLY A 238 1.54 -14.77 -4.01
CA GLY A 238 0.59 -13.98 -3.20
C GLY A 238 0.81 -12.47 -3.29
N LEU A 239 1.61 -12.03 -4.23
CA LEU A 239 1.90 -10.69 -4.73
C LEU A 239 1.23 -10.42 -6.08
N ALA A 240 0.78 -11.44 -6.83
CA ALA A 240 0.40 -11.28 -8.23
C ALA A 240 -0.97 -10.67 -8.43
N ASP A 241 -1.87 -10.83 -7.49
CA ASP A 241 -3.24 -10.29 -7.61
C ASP A 241 -3.35 -8.81 -7.25
N ASP A 242 -2.31 -8.21 -6.70
CA ASP A 242 -2.37 -6.82 -6.24
C ASP A 242 -1.70 -5.82 -7.19
N LYS A 243 -1.78 -6.07 -8.49
CA LYS A 243 -1.46 -5.06 -9.53
C LYS A 243 -2.55 -3.99 -9.65
N SER A 244 -3.57 -4.04 -8.82
CA SER A 244 -4.64 -3.06 -8.82
C SER A 244 -4.16 -1.71 -8.32
N ASN A 245 -4.62 -0.65 -8.97
CA ASN A 245 -4.44 0.71 -8.49
C ASN A 245 -5.10 0.87 -7.12
N GLN A 246 -4.48 1.66 -6.25
CA GLN A 246 -4.95 1.86 -4.90
C GLN A 246 -5.18 3.34 -4.60
N ILE A 247 -6.25 3.64 -3.86
CA ILE A 247 -6.57 4.98 -3.41
C ILE A 247 -6.76 4.94 -1.90
N ILE A 248 -5.86 5.60 -1.18
CA ILE A 248 -5.89 5.67 0.28
C ILE A 248 -6.40 7.03 0.70
N LEU A 249 -7.47 7.05 1.48
CA LEU A 249 -8.02 8.25 2.10
C LEU A 249 -7.61 8.28 3.56
N SER A 250 -7.03 9.39 4.00
CA SER A 250 -6.63 9.56 5.40
C SER A 250 -7.09 10.89 5.95
N GLY A 251 -7.44 10.91 7.21
CA GLY A 251 -7.78 12.15 7.89
C GLY A 251 -8.22 11.94 9.34
N THR A 252 -8.48 13.08 9.96
CA THR A 252 -9.10 13.12 11.29
C THR A 252 -10.61 13.25 11.10
N ALA A 253 -11.38 12.59 11.97
CA ALA A 253 -12.83 12.81 12.01
C ALA A 253 -13.13 14.31 12.15
N TYR A 254 -14.00 14.80 11.27
CA TYR A 254 -14.38 16.20 11.18
C TYR A 254 -15.89 16.35 11.38
N TYR A 255 -16.49 17.39 10.82
CA TYR A 255 -17.95 17.57 10.91
C TYR A 255 -18.68 16.50 10.09
N ASP A 256 -19.89 16.13 10.52
CA ASP A 256 -20.75 15.12 9.87
C ASP A 256 -21.29 15.56 8.51
N PHE A 257 -21.31 16.87 8.22
CA PHE A 257 -21.63 17.45 6.91
C PHE A 257 -20.44 17.53 5.95
N ASN A 258 -19.25 17.08 6.38
CA ASN A 258 -18.06 17.04 5.51
C ASN A 258 -18.14 15.82 4.59
N HIS A 259 -17.69 15.95 3.34
CA HIS A 259 -17.66 14.86 2.37
C HIS A 259 -16.89 13.63 2.88
N PHE A 260 -15.90 13.79 3.75
CA PHE A 260 -15.20 12.67 4.35
C PHE A 260 -16.13 11.80 5.23
N ALA A 261 -17.06 12.43 5.94
CA ALA A 261 -18.10 11.71 6.68
C ALA A 261 -19.10 11.01 5.76
N GLU A 262 -19.41 11.60 4.60
CA GLU A 262 -20.25 10.95 3.57
C GLU A 262 -19.56 9.71 2.99
N TYR A 263 -18.27 9.79 2.67
CA TYR A 263 -17.48 8.62 2.24
C TYR A 263 -17.47 7.53 3.31
N TRP A 264 -17.28 7.91 4.59
CA TRP A 264 -17.32 6.95 5.69
C TRP A 264 -18.69 6.27 5.82
N LYS A 265 -19.78 7.01 5.74
CA LYS A 265 -21.12 6.45 5.76
C LYS A 265 -21.32 5.46 4.61
N ARG A 266 -20.91 5.85 3.41
CA ARG A 266 -20.99 4.98 2.23
C ARG A 266 -20.15 3.69 2.38
N TYR A 267 -18.95 3.78 2.94
CA TYR A 267 -18.13 2.59 3.22
C TYR A 267 -18.80 1.69 4.25
N LYS A 268 -19.37 2.26 5.32
CA LYS A 268 -20.13 1.53 6.31
C LYS A 268 -21.33 0.81 5.70
N ASP A 269 -22.06 1.45 4.82
CA ASP A 269 -23.23 0.85 4.14
C ASP A 269 -22.78 -0.28 3.20
N ILE A 270 -21.67 -0.13 2.49
CA ILE A 270 -21.08 -1.18 1.67
C ILE A 270 -20.71 -2.41 2.53
N ILE A 271 -20.02 -2.20 3.64
CA ILE A 271 -19.65 -3.29 4.56
C ILE A 271 -20.89 -3.94 5.16
N ASN A 272 -21.87 -3.15 5.60
CA ASN A 272 -23.12 -3.67 6.16
C ASN A 272 -23.98 -4.41 5.13
N SER A 273 -23.76 -4.20 3.84
CA SER A 273 -24.46 -4.94 2.78
C SER A 273 -24.07 -6.42 2.76
N GLN A 274 -22.89 -6.76 3.31
CA GLN A 274 -22.34 -8.13 3.29
C GLN A 274 -22.28 -8.74 1.86
N GLY A 275 -22.11 -7.91 0.84
CA GLY A 275 -22.05 -8.34 -0.55
C GLY A 275 -23.44 -8.53 -1.21
N ASP A 276 -24.52 -8.19 -0.55
CA ASP A 276 -25.87 -8.22 -1.13
C ASP A 276 -25.94 -7.27 -2.34
N ARG A 277 -26.12 -7.85 -3.52
CA ARG A 277 -26.13 -7.13 -4.80
C ARG A 277 -27.26 -6.11 -4.92
N ALA A 278 -28.42 -6.35 -4.33
CA ALA A 278 -29.54 -5.42 -4.36
C ALA A 278 -29.17 -4.16 -3.54
N LYS A 279 -28.69 -4.35 -2.31
CA LYS A 279 -28.23 -3.24 -1.46
C LYS A 279 -27.07 -2.46 -2.09
N LEU A 280 -26.12 -3.15 -2.71
CA LEU A 280 -25.00 -2.50 -3.38
C LEU A 280 -25.47 -1.66 -4.57
N ARG A 281 -26.45 -2.12 -5.37
CA ARG A 281 -27.05 -1.32 -6.45
C ARG A 281 -27.69 -0.05 -5.93
N ASP A 282 -28.40 -0.12 -4.81
CA ASP A 282 -29.01 1.05 -4.18
C ASP A 282 -27.96 2.05 -3.71
N ILE A 283 -26.87 1.57 -3.07
CA ILE A 283 -25.77 2.43 -2.60
C ILE A 283 -25.04 3.13 -3.76
N PHE A 284 -24.85 2.44 -4.89
CA PHE A 284 -24.14 2.97 -6.04
C PHE A 284 -25.04 3.67 -7.06
N GLY A 285 -26.36 3.50 -6.96
CA GLY A 285 -27.31 4.04 -7.92
C GLY A 285 -27.22 3.42 -9.32
N GLY A 286 -26.71 2.18 -9.42
CA GLY A 286 -26.50 1.50 -10.68
C GLY A 286 -25.90 0.11 -10.51
N ASP A 287 -25.57 -0.53 -11.64
CA ASP A 287 -24.96 -1.86 -11.63
C ASP A 287 -23.57 -1.86 -11.03
N VAL A 288 -23.30 -2.89 -10.24
CA VAL A 288 -22.03 -3.11 -9.56
C VAL A 288 -21.30 -4.26 -10.26
N PRO A 289 -20.00 -4.12 -10.59
CA PRO A 289 -19.22 -5.19 -11.20
C PRO A 289 -19.30 -6.50 -10.41
N GLU A 290 -19.24 -7.65 -11.10
CA GLU A 290 -19.34 -8.97 -10.46
C GLU A 290 -18.18 -9.23 -9.49
N ASP A 291 -17.01 -8.72 -9.81
CA ASP A 291 -15.77 -8.80 -9.04
C ASP A 291 -15.61 -7.68 -7.99
N PHE A 292 -16.68 -6.91 -7.70
CA PHE A 292 -16.62 -5.84 -6.73
C PHE A 292 -16.31 -6.37 -5.32
N ALA A 293 -15.16 -5.98 -4.80
CA ALA A 293 -14.75 -6.29 -3.44
C ALA A 293 -15.41 -5.32 -2.45
N TRP A 294 -16.29 -5.84 -1.62
CA TRP A 294 -17.04 -5.08 -0.62
C TRP A 294 -16.41 -5.08 0.79
N GLN A 295 -15.28 -5.80 0.96
CA GLN A 295 -14.53 -5.92 2.22
C GLN A 295 -13.37 -4.94 2.30
#